data_3bb062058b8e0cef017733db18b5e623
#
_entry.id   3bb062058b8e0cef017733db18b5e623
#
_cell.length_a   1.000
_cell.length_b   1.000
_cell.length_c   1.000
_cell.angle_alpha   90.00
_cell.angle_beta   90.00
_cell.angle_gamma   90.00
#
_symmetry.space_group_name_H-M   'P 1'
#
loop_
_entity.id
_entity.type
_entity.pdbx_description
1 polymer ?
#
loop_
_entity_poly.entity_id
_entity_poly.type
_entity_poly.pdbx_seq_one_letter_code
_entity_poly.pdbx_strand_id
1 'polypeptide(L)'
;MICLCDEPPLIKIGGGAVALDLEWLQYSLEKAALAAGYPQWWPATEVARTVTLYLKALRSEEPFSLEGFRSTVRTALQGIGYSEVAPHFLRDGLEIAVSLLEIAEGCLPGFELEFFEKCSKTCEHLLTTGLTSRIAIEDLTPAVKRMLGRINWCGQCQQMADELVALIRHRIFQFAEEKPLYFSIR
;
A
#
# COMPACT_ATOMS: atom_id res chain seq x y z
N MET A 1 10.52 -24.68 25.07
CA MET A 1 10.25 -23.22 25.19
C MET A 1 9.85 -22.75 23.79
N ILE A 2 8.57 -22.56 23.54
CA ILE A 2 8.05 -22.11 22.24
C ILE A 2 8.22 -20.58 22.27
N CYS A 3 9.27 -20.08 21.61
CA CYS A 3 9.36 -18.65 21.30
C CYS A 3 8.29 -18.36 20.24
N LEU A 4 7.18 -17.81 20.64
CA LEU A 4 6.25 -17.16 19.74
C LEU A 4 6.94 -15.88 19.27
N CYS A 5 7.55 -15.92 18.09
CA CYS A 5 7.94 -14.69 17.42
C CYS A 5 6.65 -13.94 17.12
N ASP A 6 6.44 -12.84 17.84
CA ASP A 6 5.24 -12.00 17.74
C ASP A 6 5.31 -11.05 16.51
N GLU A 7 6.40 -11.12 15.77
CA GLU A 7 6.63 -10.29 14.60
C GLU A 7 5.67 -10.68 13.45
N PRO A 8 5.05 -9.70 12.80
CA PRO A 8 4.19 -9.94 11.66
C PRO A 8 5.00 -10.49 10.48
N PRO A 9 4.41 -11.37 9.64
CA PRO A 9 5.06 -11.82 8.41
C PRO A 9 5.37 -10.63 7.51
N LEU A 10 6.53 -10.66 6.87
CA LEU A 10 6.94 -9.65 5.90
C LEU A 10 6.60 -10.09 4.49
N ILE A 11 5.98 -9.20 3.71
CA ILE A 11 5.67 -9.39 2.30
C ILE A 11 6.56 -8.47 1.48
N LYS A 12 7.25 -9.02 0.50
CA LYS A 12 8.08 -8.25 -0.42
C LYS A 12 7.19 -7.53 -1.42
N ILE A 13 7.20 -6.21 -1.36
CA ILE A 13 6.48 -5.32 -2.28
C ILE A 13 7.50 -4.38 -2.89
N GLY A 14 7.74 -4.54 -4.19
CA GLY A 14 8.76 -3.78 -4.87
C GLY A 14 10.17 -4.12 -4.36
N GLY A 15 10.95 -3.11 -4.03
CA GLY A 15 12.29 -3.28 -3.45
C GLY A 15 12.31 -3.33 -1.92
N GLY A 16 11.15 -3.22 -1.25
CA GLY A 16 11.00 -3.22 0.20
C GLY A 16 10.26 -4.43 0.74
N ALA A 17 10.21 -4.55 2.07
CA ALA A 17 9.40 -5.52 2.78
C ALA A 17 8.42 -4.78 3.69
N VAL A 18 7.15 -5.16 3.62
CA VAL A 18 6.07 -4.57 4.41
C VAL A 18 5.51 -5.63 5.34
N ALA A 19 5.27 -5.26 6.59
CA ALA A 19 4.62 -6.13 7.55
C ALA A 19 3.17 -6.39 7.14
N LEU A 20 2.74 -7.65 7.19
CA LEU A 20 1.36 -8.02 6.91
C LEU A 20 0.46 -7.54 8.03
N ASP A 21 -0.43 -6.60 7.70
CA ASP A 21 -1.49 -6.14 8.57
C ASP A 21 -2.71 -7.07 8.49
N LEU A 22 -3.18 -7.54 9.64
CA LEU A 22 -4.32 -8.46 9.73
C LEU A 22 -5.63 -7.79 9.31
N GLU A 23 -5.84 -6.53 9.71
CA GLU A 23 -7.05 -5.77 9.37
C GLU A 23 -7.10 -5.47 7.87
N TRP A 24 -5.97 -5.11 7.29
CA TRP A 24 -5.86 -4.93 5.84
C TRP A 24 -6.16 -6.24 5.08
N LEU A 25 -5.64 -7.38 5.55
CA LEU A 25 -5.90 -8.67 4.92
C LEU A 25 -7.38 -9.05 5.01
N GLN A 26 -7.99 -8.87 6.19
CA GLN A 26 -9.43 -9.09 6.38
C GLN A 26 -10.25 -8.22 5.42
N TYR A 27 -9.99 -6.92 5.38
CA TYR A 27 -10.69 -5.99 4.47
C TYR A 27 -10.53 -6.40 3.00
N SER A 28 -9.33 -6.80 2.60
CA SER A 28 -9.06 -7.24 1.23
C SER A 28 -9.82 -8.52 0.85
N LEU A 29 -9.99 -9.43 1.81
CA LEU A 29 -10.79 -10.65 1.65
C LEU A 29 -12.29 -10.33 1.59
N GLU A 30 -12.80 -9.44 2.43
CA GLU A 30 -14.20 -8.98 2.40
C GLU A 30 -14.53 -8.33 1.06
N LYS A 31 -13.64 -7.49 0.54
CA LYS A 31 -13.78 -6.86 -0.78
C LYS A 31 -13.80 -7.90 -1.91
N ALA A 32 -12.93 -8.90 -1.85
CA ALA A 32 -12.90 -9.98 -2.83
C ALA A 32 -14.17 -10.83 -2.78
N ALA A 33 -14.67 -11.14 -1.59
CA ALA A 33 -15.90 -11.88 -1.38
C ALA A 33 -17.12 -11.10 -1.87
N LEU A 34 -17.19 -9.80 -1.61
CA LEU A 34 -18.24 -8.93 -2.14
C LEU A 34 -18.26 -8.96 -3.67
N ALA A 35 -17.09 -8.87 -4.31
CA ALA A 35 -16.95 -8.95 -5.76
C ALA A 35 -17.34 -10.32 -6.34
N ALA A 36 -17.21 -11.39 -5.55
CA ALA A 36 -17.66 -12.74 -5.88
C ALA A 36 -19.16 -12.99 -5.57
N GLY A 37 -19.88 -11.98 -5.04
CA GLY A 37 -21.30 -12.08 -4.74
C GLY A 37 -21.65 -12.52 -3.31
N TYR A 38 -20.68 -12.46 -2.38
CA TYR A 38 -20.88 -12.78 -0.95
C TYR A 38 -20.89 -11.48 -0.11
N PRO A 39 -22.01 -10.77 0.04
CA PRO A 39 -22.10 -9.64 0.95
C PRO A 39 -22.01 -10.15 2.41
N GLN A 40 -21.31 -9.41 3.28
CA GLN A 40 -21.12 -9.77 4.69
C GLN A 40 -20.48 -11.16 4.91
N TRP A 41 -19.39 -11.40 4.19
CA TRP A 41 -18.70 -12.69 4.26
C TRP A 41 -17.97 -12.88 5.61
N TRP A 42 -18.63 -13.56 6.54
CA TRP A 42 -18.14 -13.77 7.90
C TRP A 42 -16.81 -14.54 8.03
N PRO A 43 -16.39 -15.44 7.07
CA PRO A 43 -15.12 -16.15 7.22
C PRO A 43 -13.88 -15.28 7.04
N ALA A 44 -14.00 -14.03 6.57
CA ALA A 44 -12.86 -13.16 6.28
C ALA A 44 -11.86 -13.07 7.44
N THR A 45 -12.34 -12.86 8.66
CA THR A 45 -11.51 -12.76 9.87
C THR A 45 -10.74 -14.04 10.15
N GLU A 46 -11.39 -15.19 10.05
CA GLU A 46 -10.75 -16.48 10.34
C GLU A 46 -9.75 -16.87 9.24
N VAL A 47 -10.06 -16.57 7.98
CA VAL A 47 -9.14 -16.80 6.88
C VAL A 47 -7.91 -15.90 7.01
N ALA A 48 -8.10 -14.61 7.30
CA ALA A 48 -7.00 -13.68 7.52
C ALA A 48 -6.09 -14.15 8.67
N ARG A 49 -6.67 -14.55 9.79
CA ARG A 49 -5.92 -15.08 10.94
C ARG A 49 -5.17 -16.37 10.59
N THR A 50 -5.83 -17.31 9.93
CA THR A 50 -5.23 -18.59 9.53
C THR A 50 -4.06 -18.39 8.57
N VAL A 51 -4.22 -17.55 7.56
CA VAL A 51 -3.14 -17.22 6.61
C VAL A 51 -1.96 -16.57 7.33
N THR A 52 -2.23 -15.61 8.23
CA THR A 52 -1.18 -14.95 9.00
C THR A 52 -0.42 -15.93 9.89
N LEU A 53 -1.14 -16.82 10.59
CA LEU A 53 -0.51 -17.85 11.43
C LEU A 53 0.30 -18.85 10.62
N TYR A 54 -0.20 -19.26 9.46
CA TYR A 54 0.52 -20.15 8.54
C TYR A 54 1.84 -19.53 8.06
N LEU A 55 1.82 -18.26 7.62
CA LEU A 55 3.02 -17.54 7.20
C LEU A 55 4.02 -17.38 8.36
N LYS A 56 3.56 -17.08 9.56
CA LYS A 56 4.40 -17.07 10.77
C LYS A 56 5.02 -18.45 11.06
N ALA A 57 4.27 -19.52 10.88
CA ALA A 57 4.75 -20.89 11.12
C ALA A 57 5.82 -21.33 10.13
N LEU A 58 5.83 -20.80 8.91
CA LEU A 58 6.87 -21.09 7.91
C LEU A 58 8.25 -20.53 8.30
N ARG A 59 8.32 -19.58 9.26
CA ARG A 59 9.56 -19.00 9.80
C ARG A 59 10.57 -18.62 8.71
N SER A 60 10.11 -18.03 7.61
CA SER A 60 11.01 -17.58 6.56
C SER A 60 11.85 -16.41 7.05
N GLU A 61 13.18 -16.50 6.91
CA GLU A 61 14.08 -15.37 7.15
C GLU A 61 13.95 -14.31 6.07
N GLU A 62 13.45 -14.71 4.89
CA GLU A 62 13.22 -13.81 3.77
C GLU A 62 11.74 -13.41 3.68
N PRO A 63 11.46 -12.17 3.28
CA PRO A 63 10.09 -11.72 3.03
C PRO A 63 9.41 -12.57 1.95
N PHE A 64 8.15 -12.94 2.16
CA PHE A 64 7.35 -13.67 1.18
C PHE A 64 7.15 -12.83 -0.08
N SER A 65 7.29 -13.45 -1.24
CA SER A 65 6.91 -12.77 -2.48
C SER A 65 5.40 -12.51 -2.50
N LEU A 66 4.97 -11.43 -3.14
CA LEU A 66 3.53 -11.12 -3.28
C LEU A 66 2.77 -12.25 -3.98
N GLU A 67 3.39 -12.90 -4.98
CA GLU A 67 2.76 -14.04 -5.66
C GLU A 67 2.66 -15.28 -4.75
N GLY A 68 3.69 -15.54 -3.94
CA GLY A 68 3.64 -16.60 -2.91
C GLY A 68 2.53 -16.33 -1.89
N PHE A 69 2.40 -15.08 -1.44
CA PHE A 69 1.32 -14.66 -0.56
C PHE A 69 -0.07 -14.86 -1.21
N ARG A 70 -0.24 -14.38 -2.46
CA ARG A 70 -1.49 -14.60 -3.22
C ARG A 70 -1.83 -16.07 -3.37
N SER A 71 -0.83 -16.90 -3.67
CA SER A 71 -1.00 -18.34 -3.80
C SER A 71 -1.44 -18.98 -2.49
N THR A 72 -0.87 -18.56 -1.36
CA THR A 72 -1.25 -19.03 -0.02
C THR A 72 -2.72 -18.69 0.28
N VAL A 73 -3.13 -17.44 0.03
CA VAL A 73 -4.53 -17.03 0.23
C VAL A 73 -5.48 -17.82 -0.69
N ARG A 74 -5.10 -18.00 -1.95
CA ARG A 74 -5.88 -18.79 -2.92
C ARG A 74 -6.07 -20.23 -2.43
N THR A 75 -5.01 -20.86 -1.97
CA THR A 75 -5.06 -22.24 -1.44
C THR A 75 -5.95 -22.32 -0.21
N ALA A 76 -5.88 -21.33 0.70
CA ALA A 76 -6.75 -21.27 1.88
C ALA A 76 -8.22 -21.15 1.47
N LEU A 77 -8.56 -20.25 0.54
CA LEU A 77 -9.92 -20.05 0.03
C LEU A 77 -10.47 -21.32 -0.64
N GLN A 78 -9.66 -21.99 -1.46
CA GLN A 78 -10.03 -23.25 -2.11
C GLN A 78 -10.26 -24.36 -1.08
N GLY A 79 -9.41 -24.44 -0.05
CA GLY A 79 -9.50 -25.46 1.01
C GLY A 79 -10.78 -25.36 1.84
N ILE A 80 -11.35 -24.15 1.98
CA ILE A 80 -12.61 -23.92 2.68
C ILE A 80 -13.85 -23.87 1.77
N GLY A 81 -13.68 -24.15 0.46
CA GLY A 81 -14.77 -24.23 -0.51
C GLY A 81 -15.21 -22.91 -1.13
N TYR A 82 -14.40 -21.85 -1.04
CA TYR A 82 -14.67 -20.52 -1.63
C TYR A 82 -13.72 -20.21 -2.79
N SER A 83 -13.56 -21.15 -3.70
CA SER A 83 -12.69 -21.03 -4.87
C SER A 83 -13.05 -19.84 -5.77
N GLU A 84 -14.30 -19.42 -5.81
CA GLU A 84 -14.82 -18.30 -6.58
C GLU A 84 -14.39 -16.93 -6.01
N VAL A 85 -14.02 -16.83 -4.75
CA VAL A 85 -13.48 -15.61 -4.13
C VAL A 85 -12.03 -15.40 -4.54
N ALA A 86 -11.28 -16.48 -4.75
CA ALA A 86 -9.85 -16.44 -5.02
C ALA A 86 -9.44 -15.58 -6.24
N PRO A 87 -10.16 -15.59 -7.39
CA PRO A 87 -9.84 -14.74 -8.54
C PRO A 87 -10.01 -13.24 -8.28
N HIS A 88 -10.82 -12.87 -7.30
CA HIS A 88 -11.11 -11.49 -6.93
C HIS A 88 -10.12 -10.95 -5.87
N PHE A 89 -9.39 -11.83 -5.18
CA PHE A 89 -8.41 -11.40 -4.20
C PHE A 89 -7.22 -10.71 -4.87
N LEU A 90 -7.03 -9.44 -4.54
CA LEU A 90 -6.02 -8.55 -5.15
C LEU A 90 -6.06 -8.53 -6.70
N ARG A 91 -7.24 -8.74 -7.28
CA ARG A 91 -7.45 -8.70 -8.74
C ARG A 91 -7.02 -7.36 -9.32
N ASP A 92 -7.41 -6.29 -8.66
CA ASP A 92 -7.14 -4.91 -9.08
C ASP A 92 -5.77 -4.42 -8.58
N GLY A 93 -4.90 -5.32 -8.10
CA GLY A 93 -3.62 -4.99 -7.51
C GLY A 93 -3.72 -4.47 -6.08
N LEU A 94 -2.61 -3.95 -5.58
CA LEU A 94 -2.54 -3.33 -4.25
C LEU A 94 -2.97 -1.86 -4.34
N GLU A 95 -3.80 -1.44 -3.40
CA GLU A 95 -3.98 -0.03 -3.09
C GLU A 95 -2.92 0.36 -2.06
N ILE A 96 -2.06 1.31 -2.41
CA ILE A 96 -1.00 1.78 -1.54
C ILE A 96 -1.29 3.22 -1.18
N ALA A 97 -1.39 3.50 0.12
CA ALA A 97 -1.42 4.85 0.65
C ALA A 97 0.02 5.35 0.89
N VAL A 98 0.30 6.57 0.46
CA VAL A 98 1.57 7.27 0.69
C VAL A 98 1.28 8.54 1.46
N SER A 99 1.72 8.60 2.71
CA SER A 99 1.64 9.82 3.51
C SER A 99 2.77 10.78 3.11
N LEU A 100 2.41 11.92 2.54
CA LEU A 100 3.36 13.00 2.27
C LEU A 100 3.90 13.60 3.56
N LEU A 101 3.13 13.53 4.65
CA LEU A 101 3.58 14.01 5.95
C LEU A 101 4.74 13.17 6.48
N GLU A 102 4.69 11.85 6.37
CA GLU A 102 5.80 10.97 6.76
C GLU A 102 7.06 11.28 5.95
N ILE A 103 6.94 11.53 4.64
CA ILE A 103 8.07 11.94 3.81
C ILE A 103 8.61 13.29 4.28
N ALA A 104 7.74 14.27 4.58
CA ALA A 104 8.12 15.57 5.08
C ALA A 104 8.76 15.52 6.47
N GLU A 105 8.38 14.55 7.31
CA GLU A 105 9.02 14.29 8.60
C GLU A 105 10.47 13.83 8.46
N GLY A 106 10.78 13.15 7.38
CA GLY A 106 12.14 12.76 7.02
C GLY A 106 12.97 13.87 6.37
N CYS A 107 12.43 15.09 6.20
CA CYS A 107 13.11 16.25 5.60
C CYS A 107 13.24 17.39 6.63
N LEU A 108 14.26 18.23 6.45
CA LEU A 108 14.35 19.48 7.23
C LEU A 108 13.39 20.53 6.63
N PRO A 109 12.68 21.32 7.46
CA PRO A 109 11.87 22.43 6.98
C PRO A 109 12.71 23.40 6.15
N GLY A 110 12.18 23.88 5.02
CA GLY A 110 12.89 24.74 4.07
C GLY A 110 13.75 24.00 3.02
N PHE A 111 13.88 22.68 3.11
CA PHE A 111 14.57 21.87 2.09
C PHE A 111 13.57 21.28 1.09
N GLU A 112 12.87 22.14 0.38
CA GLU A 112 11.78 21.77 -0.53
C GLU A 112 12.26 20.82 -1.65
N LEU A 113 13.44 21.05 -2.22
CA LEU A 113 13.99 20.21 -3.27
C LEU A 113 14.23 18.76 -2.81
N GLU A 114 14.73 18.56 -1.58
CA GLU A 114 14.90 17.22 -1.00
C GLU A 114 13.55 16.52 -0.83
N PHE A 115 12.55 17.26 -0.36
CA PHE A 115 11.20 16.74 -0.22
C PHE A 115 10.59 16.33 -1.57
N PHE A 116 10.67 17.18 -2.58
CA PHE A 116 10.22 16.87 -3.94
C PHE A 116 10.93 15.64 -4.53
N GLU A 117 12.25 15.54 -4.33
CA GLU A 117 13.03 14.40 -4.79
C GLU A 117 12.60 13.09 -4.10
N LYS A 118 12.39 13.11 -2.78
CA LYS A 118 11.89 11.95 -2.03
C LYS A 118 10.49 11.54 -2.48
N CYS A 119 9.57 12.49 -2.66
CA CYS A 119 8.24 12.21 -3.21
C CYS A 119 8.31 11.57 -4.59
N SER A 120 9.16 12.11 -5.48
CA SER A 120 9.38 11.58 -6.83
C SER A 120 9.93 10.16 -6.80
N LYS A 121 10.96 9.88 -6.00
CA LYS A 121 11.56 8.55 -5.84
C LYS A 121 10.57 7.54 -5.25
N THR A 122 9.75 7.94 -4.28
CA THR A 122 8.72 7.08 -3.71
C THR A 122 7.69 6.70 -4.76
N CYS A 123 7.20 7.66 -5.54
CA CYS A 123 6.28 7.38 -6.65
C CYS A 123 6.91 6.45 -7.70
N GLU A 124 8.13 6.74 -8.15
CA GLU A 124 8.86 5.93 -9.11
C GLU A 124 9.04 4.50 -8.61
N HIS A 125 9.43 4.32 -7.36
CA HIS A 125 9.60 3.02 -6.74
C HIS A 125 8.29 2.21 -6.75
N LEU A 126 7.17 2.81 -6.36
CA LEU A 126 5.87 2.16 -6.38
C LEU A 126 5.41 1.77 -7.79
N LEU A 127 5.71 2.60 -8.78
CA LEU A 127 5.31 2.39 -10.17
C LEU A 127 6.15 1.30 -10.86
N THR A 128 7.47 1.29 -10.61
CA THR A 128 8.39 0.29 -11.18
C THR A 128 8.13 -1.11 -10.67
N THR A 129 7.51 -1.27 -9.49
CA THR A 129 7.16 -2.58 -8.95
C THR A 129 6.06 -3.29 -9.75
N GLY A 130 5.28 -2.55 -10.54
CA GLY A 130 4.20 -3.08 -11.38
C GLY A 130 3.04 -3.75 -10.62
N LEU A 131 3.05 -3.68 -9.29
CA LEU A 131 2.11 -4.38 -8.40
C LEU A 131 0.95 -3.51 -7.97
N THR A 132 1.07 -2.19 -8.18
CA THR A 132 0.13 -1.19 -7.70
C THR A 132 -0.82 -0.81 -8.82
N SER A 133 -2.11 -0.95 -8.59
CA SER A 133 -3.16 -0.43 -9.48
C SER A 133 -3.81 0.84 -8.93
N ARG A 134 -3.65 1.11 -7.65
CA ARG A 134 -4.14 2.31 -6.99
C ARG A 134 -3.10 2.90 -6.05
N ILE A 135 -2.87 4.21 -6.17
CA ILE A 135 -2.04 4.98 -5.26
C ILE A 135 -2.91 6.08 -4.65
N ALA A 136 -3.05 6.06 -3.33
CA ALA A 136 -3.63 7.16 -2.56
C ALA A 136 -2.46 7.99 -1.99
N ILE A 137 -2.35 9.24 -2.39
CA ILE A 137 -1.39 10.18 -1.83
C ILE A 137 -2.14 11.04 -0.84
N GLU A 138 -1.74 10.97 0.41
CA GLU A 138 -2.43 11.56 1.54
C GLU A 138 -1.59 12.64 2.23
N ASP A 139 -2.24 13.43 3.07
CA ASP A 139 -1.59 14.42 3.93
C ASP A 139 -0.90 15.58 3.18
N LEU A 140 -1.38 15.96 2.00
CA LEU A 140 -0.80 17.06 1.23
C LEU A 140 -0.74 18.38 2.04
N THR A 141 -1.83 18.75 2.66
CA THR A 141 -1.92 20.00 3.43
C THR A 141 -0.97 20.05 4.63
N PRO A 142 -0.93 19.04 5.52
CA PRO A 142 0.00 19.06 6.65
C PRO A 142 1.45 18.96 6.21
N ALA A 143 1.78 18.18 5.16
CA ALA A 143 3.13 18.06 4.63
C ALA A 143 3.67 19.40 4.13
N VAL A 144 2.90 20.11 3.30
CA VAL A 144 3.26 21.44 2.77
C VAL A 144 3.47 22.45 3.90
N LYS A 145 2.56 22.50 4.88
CA LYS A 145 2.69 23.38 6.04
C LYS A 145 3.98 23.11 6.82
N ARG A 146 4.29 21.83 7.04
CA ARG A 146 5.50 21.41 7.73
C ARG A 146 6.76 21.85 6.98
N MET A 147 6.81 21.62 5.68
CA MET A 147 7.97 21.97 4.85
C MET A 147 8.23 23.47 4.83
N LEU A 148 7.18 24.29 4.78
CA LEU A 148 7.28 25.75 4.80
C LEU A 148 7.35 26.35 6.21
N GLY A 149 7.29 25.54 7.27
CA GLY A 149 7.26 26.00 8.65
C GLY A 149 6.04 26.90 8.96
N ARG A 150 4.88 26.64 8.32
CA ARG A 150 3.68 27.46 8.44
C ARG A 150 2.59 26.77 9.26
N ILE A 151 1.95 27.53 10.14
CA ILE A 151 0.78 27.06 10.89
C ILE A 151 -0.49 27.20 10.03
N ASN A 152 -0.63 28.34 9.36
CA ASN A 152 -1.80 28.66 8.54
C ASN A 152 -1.48 28.48 7.05
N TRP A 153 -2.51 28.09 6.28
CA TRP A 153 -2.41 28.02 4.82
C TRP A 153 -2.23 29.42 4.22
N CYS A 154 -1.33 29.58 3.28
CA CYS A 154 -1.04 30.83 2.62
C CYS A 154 -0.75 30.63 1.11
N GLY A 155 -0.53 31.71 0.37
CA GLY A 155 -0.23 31.63 -1.07
C GLY A 155 1.00 30.79 -1.41
N GLN A 156 2.06 30.82 -0.58
CA GLN A 156 3.22 29.96 -0.77
C GLN A 156 2.87 28.48 -0.56
N CYS A 157 1.99 28.17 0.40
CA CYS A 157 1.51 26.79 0.58
C CYS A 157 0.74 26.30 -0.65
N GLN A 158 -0.09 27.15 -1.23
CA GLN A 158 -0.83 26.81 -2.45
C GLN A 158 0.10 26.56 -3.61
N GLN A 159 1.08 27.45 -3.84
CA GLN A 159 2.05 27.29 -4.89
C GLN A 159 2.85 25.98 -4.75
N MET A 160 3.36 25.70 -3.56
CA MET A 160 4.11 24.46 -3.29
C MET A 160 3.25 23.21 -3.50
N ALA A 161 1.97 23.26 -3.06
CA ALA A 161 1.03 22.16 -3.26
C ALA A 161 0.77 21.92 -4.76
N ASP A 162 0.57 22.96 -5.54
CA ASP A 162 0.32 22.88 -6.98
C ASP A 162 1.54 22.31 -7.73
N GLU A 163 2.75 22.74 -7.37
CA GLU A 163 4.01 22.23 -7.92
C GLU A 163 4.20 20.75 -7.56
N LEU A 164 3.94 20.35 -6.32
CA LEU A 164 4.04 18.96 -5.87
C LEU A 164 3.03 18.06 -6.59
N VAL A 165 1.78 18.50 -6.70
CA VAL A 165 0.73 17.78 -7.44
C VAL A 165 1.11 17.63 -8.91
N ALA A 166 1.63 18.68 -9.54
CA ALA A 166 2.09 18.62 -10.92
C ALA A 166 3.25 17.64 -11.11
N LEU A 167 4.23 17.64 -10.20
CA LEU A 167 5.36 16.71 -10.22
C LEU A 167 4.88 15.25 -10.10
N ILE A 168 4.04 14.96 -9.11
CA ILE A 168 3.52 13.62 -8.87
C ILE A 168 2.71 13.13 -10.07
N ARG A 169 1.83 13.95 -10.61
CA ARG A 169 1.07 13.63 -11.83
C ARG A 169 1.98 13.34 -13.01
N HIS A 170 2.99 14.18 -13.25
CA HIS A 170 3.93 13.97 -14.33
C HIS A 170 4.66 12.63 -14.20
N ARG A 171 5.13 12.28 -13.00
CA ARG A 171 5.76 10.99 -12.73
C ARG A 171 4.83 9.82 -12.95
N ILE A 172 3.61 9.90 -12.44
CA ILE A 172 2.61 8.84 -12.63
C ILE A 172 2.31 8.63 -14.11
N PHE A 173 2.11 9.70 -14.88
CA PHE A 173 1.83 9.60 -16.32
C PHE A 173 3.00 9.03 -17.13
N GLN A 174 4.24 9.32 -16.77
CA GLN A 174 5.41 8.72 -17.44
C GLN A 174 5.46 7.19 -17.33
N PHE A 175 4.95 6.62 -16.24
CA PHE A 175 4.95 5.17 -15.98
C PHE A 175 3.62 4.48 -16.29
N ALA A 176 2.54 5.23 -16.43
CA ALA A 176 1.19 4.68 -16.65
C ALA A 176 0.90 4.31 -18.11
N GLU A 177 1.85 4.52 -19.05
CA GLU A 177 1.62 4.26 -20.48
C GLU A 177 1.24 2.82 -20.81
N GLU A 178 1.51 1.86 -19.91
CA GLU A 178 1.29 0.43 -20.18
C GLU A 178 0.14 -0.21 -19.37
N LYS A 179 -0.35 0.43 -18.29
CA LYS A 179 -1.37 -0.16 -17.42
C LYS A 179 -2.32 0.90 -16.85
N PRO A 180 -3.63 0.61 -16.71
CA PRO A 180 -4.56 1.52 -16.05
C PRO A 180 -4.16 1.65 -14.57
N LEU A 181 -3.72 2.85 -14.20
CA LEU A 181 -3.38 3.22 -12.84
C LEU A 181 -4.37 4.28 -12.36
N TYR A 182 -4.98 4.04 -11.20
CA TYR A 182 -5.83 5.01 -10.53
C TYR A 182 -5.05 5.70 -9.43
N PHE A 183 -5.09 7.02 -9.36
CA PHE A 183 -4.48 7.74 -8.25
C PHE A 183 -5.41 8.83 -7.72
N SER A 184 -5.29 9.10 -6.42
CA SER A 184 -5.95 10.21 -5.74
C SER A 184 -4.93 10.97 -4.89
N ILE A 185 -5.09 12.29 -4.78
CA ILE A 185 -4.27 13.14 -3.92
C ILE A 185 -5.25 13.87 -2.98
N ARG A 186 -5.03 13.76 -1.66
CA ARG A 186 -5.89 14.32 -0.61
C ARG A 186 -5.12 15.17 0.39
#